data_093a8e823546db6e7a8f0d7dcbbe4080
#
_entry.id   093a8e823546db6e7a8f0d7dcbbe4080
#
_cell.length_a   1.000
_cell.length_b   1.000
_cell.length_c   1.000
_cell.angle_alpha   90.00
_cell.angle_beta   90.00
_cell.angle_gamma   90.00
#
_symmetry.space_group_name_H-M   'P 1'
#
loop_
_entity.id
_entity.type
_entity.pdbx_description
1 polymer ?
#
loop_
_entity_poly.entity_id
_entity_poly.type
_entity_poly.pdbx_seq_one_letter_code
_entity_poly.pdbx_strand_id
1 'polypeptide(L)'
;MNTTIKQLAQCAAMTALLGAGAAAHAAAAEPRIGVQLWSVKDEIKQDYAGTLRKIAGLGFQGVEFACEFGPYKDDPAGLKAFLDKHRLQCAGAHLHFDQLAPGRFEATTAFYRTLGCTSLVISMDKRGASIEGSAQMGKELTALAARLAPLGMTIGYHNHAQEFVGAVGSTPWDTIARGTPQAAVLQQDVGWTTFAGKDPVAYVQAYPGRTRTTHFKAKLAEGSSGTPIIGRDKTDWVALTRAVRQVGGTDWIIIEQEEYPDGMGQLDTVAASLKGLRAVLANPAAR
;
A
#
# COMPACT_ATOMS: atom_id res chain seq x y z
N MET A 1 89.65 9.71 8.78
CA MET A 1 88.96 8.60 8.13
C MET A 1 87.53 8.78 8.40
N ASN A 2 86.86 9.58 7.61
CA ASN A 2 85.45 9.93 7.79
C ASN A 2 84.67 9.70 6.50
N THR A 3 83.73 8.85 6.51
CA THR A 3 82.85 8.64 5.37
C THR A 3 81.44 9.12 5.73
N THR A 4 81.04 10.24 5.16
CA THR A 4 79.76 10.90 5.33
C THR A 4 78.79 10.25 4.32
N ILE A 5 77.71 9.66 4.83
CA ILE A 5 76.58 9.17 4.01
C ILE A 5 75.50 10.25 3.98
N LYS A 6 75.24 10.78 2.77
CA LYS A 6 74.10 11.66 2.50
C LYS A 6 72.87 10.80 2.28
N GLN A 7 71.88 10.99 3.10
CA GLN A 7 70.52 10.46 2.86
C GLN A 7 69.70 11.47 2.05
N LEU A 8 69.28 11.04 0.87
CA LEU A 8 68.31 11.74 0.04
C LEU A 8 66.89 11.38 0.55
N ALA A 9 66.16 12.36 0.99
CA ALA A 9 64.75 12.25 1.26
C ALA A 9 63.95 12.38 -0.05
N GLN A 10 63.31 11.32 -0.48
CA GLN A 10 62.30 11.36 -1.55
C GLN A 10 60.92 11.64 -0.90
N CYS A 11 60.36 12.81 -1.14
CA CYS A 11 58.96 13.13 -0.88
C CYS A 11 58.10 12.48 -1.97
N ALA A 12 57.42 11.40 -1.64
CA ALA A 12 56.34 10.87 -2.49
C ALA A 12 55.03 11.61 -2.13
N ALA A 13 54.58 12.47 -3.05
CA ALA A 13 53.28 13.10 -3.00
C ALA A 13 52.21 12.07 -3.36
N MET A 14 51.46 11.62 -2.37
CA MET A 14 50.31 10.71 -2.52
C MET A 14 49.07 11.56 -2.84
N THR A 15 48.73 11.69 -4.11
CA THR A 15 47.51 12.33 -4.56
C THR A 15 46.36 11.36 -4.32
N ALA A 16 45.60 11.57 -3.25
CA ALA A 16 44.36 10.85 -2.99
C ALA A 16 43.27 11.37 -3.94
N LEU A 17 42.96 10.61 -5.00
CA LEU A 17 41.72 10.82 -5.75
C LEU A 17 40.52 10.41 -4.88
N LEU A 18 39.84 11.39 -4.35
CA LEU A 18 38.50 11.23 -3.80
C LEU A 18 37.52 10.99 -4.97
N GLY A 19 37.36 9.75 -5.35
CA GLY A 19 36.26 9.32 -6.22
C GLY A 19 34.94 9.48 -5.48
N ALA A 20 34.24 10.60 -5.70
CA ALA A 20 32.85 10.74 -5.32
C ALA A 20 32.02 9.75 -6.19
N GLY A 21 31.84 8.53 -5.70
CA GLY A 21 30.88 7.60 -6.23
C GLY A 21 29.48 8.18 -6.03
N ALA A 22 28.94 8.84 -7.05
CA ALA A 22 27.52 9.10 -7.12
C ALA A 22 26.83 7.73 -7.13
N ALA A 23 26.28 7.33 -5.98
CA ALA A 23 25.36 6.20 -5.91
C ALA A 23 24.19 6.56 -6.83
N ALA A 24 24.17 5.98 -8.02
CA ALA A 24 23.00 6.05 -8.89
C ALA A 24 21.86 5.42 -8.09
N HIS A 25 20.97 6.25 -7.57
CA HIS A 25 19.67 5.77 -7.07
C HIS A 25 19.03 5.09 -8.27
N ALA A 26 18.96 3.77 -8.24
CA ALA A 26 18.10 3.04 -9.18
C ALA A 26 16.72 3.67 -9.05
N ALA A 27 16.20 4.20 -10.15
CA ALA A 27 14.85 4.77 -10.16
C ALA A 27 13.93 3.69 -9.59
N ALA A 28 13.20 4.03 -8.52
CA ALA A 28 12.23 3.11 -7.93
C ALA A 28 11.27 2.68 -9.05
N ALA A 29 10.95 1.38 -9.11
CA ALA A 29 10.00 0.88 -10.09
C ALA A 29 8.67 1.60 -9.93
N GLU A 30 8.01 1.92 -11.05
CA GLU A 30 6.69 2.55 -11.02
C GLU A 30 5.70 1.67 -10.24
N PRO A 31 4.91 2.23 -9.32
CA PRO A 31 3.88 1.48 -8.62
C PRO A 31 2.90 0.84 -9.60
N ARG A 32 2.56 -0.42 -9.37
CA ARG A 32 1.53 -1.12 -10.13
C ARG A 32 0.14 -0.64 -9.70
N ILE A 33 -0.82 -0.77 -10.59
CA ILE A 33 -2.21 -0.36 -10.32
C ILE A 33 -3.06 -1.59 -10.06
N GLY A 34 -3.64 -1.65 -8.86
CA GLY A 34 -4.59 -2.65 -8.44
C GLY A 34 -5.97 -2.08 -8.16
N VAL A 35 -6.93 -2.95 -7.90
CA VAL A 35 -8.27 -2.59 -7.42
C VAL A 35 -8.62 -3.43 -6.19
N GLN A 36 -9.21 -2.77 -5.17
CA GLN A 36 -9.80 -3.46 -4.03
C GLN A 36 -11.15 -4.06 -4.44
N LEU A 37 -11.32 -5.39 -4.26
CA LEU A 37 -12.51 -6.09 -4.74
C LEU A 37 -13.80 -5.69 -4.02
N TRP A 38 -13.71 -5.10 -2.83
CA TRP A 38 -14.86 -4.49 -2.16
C TRP A 38 -15.57 -3.44 -3.02
N SER A 39 -14.83 -2.75 -3.87
CA SER A 39 -15.35 -1.74 -4.80
C SER A 39 -16.35 -2.29 -5.81
N VAL A 40 -16.34 -3.58 -6.04
CA VAL A 40 -17.19 -4.28 -7.02
C VAL A 40 -17.88 -5.50 -6.39
N LYS A 41 -18.17 -5.38 -5.09
CA LYS A 41 -18.69 -6.48 -4.27
C LYS A 41 -19.99 -7.10 -4.78
N ASP A 42 -20.86 -6.31 -5.38
CA ASP A 42 -22.15 -6.80 -5.86
C ASP A 42 -21.99 -7.55 -7.19
N GLU A 43 -21.12 -7.08 -8.09
CA GLU A 43 -20.77 -7.81 -9.31
C GLU A 43 -19.99 -9.10 -9.00
N ILE A 44 -19.08 -9.06 -8.01
CA ILE A 44 -18.32 -10.24 -7.53
C ILE A 44 -19.27 -11.32 -7.01
N LYS A 45 -20.33 -10.94 -6.29
CA LYS A 45 -21.34 -11.90 -5.81
C LYS A 45 -22.16 -12.52 -6.93
N GLN A 46 -22.45 -11.75 -7.98
CA GLN A 46 -23.24 -12.21 -9.11
C GLN A 46 -22.43 -13.09 -10.08
N ASP A 47 -21.23 -12.65 -10.46
CA ASP A 47 -20.34 -13.36 -11.38
C ASP A 47 -18.88 -13.09 -11.02
N TYR A 48 -18.33 -13.89 -10.12
CA TYR A 48 -16.95 -13.75 -9.64
C TYR A 48 -15.93 -13.77 -10.79
N ALA A 49 -15.98 -14.80 -11.62
CA ALA A 49 -15.02 -14.99 -12.71
C ALA A 49 -15.20 -13.95 -13.82
N GLY A 50 -16.45 -13.60 -14.16
CA GLY A 50 -16.75 -12.56 -15.14
C GLY A 50 -16.30 -11.19 -14.70
N THR A 51 -16.50 -10.86 -13.43
CA THR A 51 -16.05 -9.57 -12.87
C THR A 51 -14.52 -9.46 -12.88
N LEU A 52 -13.79 -10.51 -12.48
CA LEU A 52 -12.32 -10.50 -12.57
C LEU A 52 -11.83 -10.38 -14.03
N ARG A 53 -12.51 -11.01 -15.00
CA ARG A 53 -12.18 -10.82 -16.43
C ARG A 53 -12.39 -9.36 -16.88
N LYS A 54 -13.47 -8.72 -16.43
CA LYS A 54 -13.75 -7.30 -16.75
C LYS A 54 -12.68 -6.40 -16.14
N ILE A 55 -12.29 -6.63 -14.89
CA ILE A 55 -11.18 -5.91 -14.21
C ILE A 55 -9.87 -6.05 -15.01
N ALA A 56 -9.53 -7.27 -15.45
CA ALA A 56 -8.37 -7.49 -16.31
C ALA A 56 -8.49 -6.74 -17.64
N GLY A 57 -9.69 -6.75 -18.26
CA GLY A 57 -9.99 -6.04 -19.50
C GLY A 57 -9.87 -4.52 -19.39
N LEU A 58 -10.12 -3.93 -18.22
CA LEU A 58 -9.87 -2.52 -17.93
C LEU A 58 -8.37 -2.19 -17.85
N GLY A 59 -7.52 -3.21 -17.71
CA GLY A 59 -6.06 -3.07 -17.64
C GLY A 59 -5.52 -2.82 -16.24
N PHE A 60 -6.21 -3.31 -15.21
CA PHE A 60 -5.62 -3.45 -13.88
C PHE A 60 -4.53 -4.54 -13.90
N GLN A 61 -3.49 -4.35 -13.10
CA GLN A 61 -2.38 -5.29 -12.98
C GLN A 61 -2.57 -6.28 -11.82
N GLY A 62 -3.47 -5.96 -10.90
CA GLY A 62 -3.74 -6.82 -9.76
C GLY A 62 -5.05 -6.48 -9.05
N VAL A 63 -5.38 -7.36 -8.10
CA VAL A 63 -6.54 -7.22 -7.22
C VAL A 63 -6.10 -7.34 -5.77
N GLU A 64 -6.73 -6.60 -4.89
CA GLU A 64 -6.66 -6.81 -3.46
C GLU A 64 -7.92 -7.49 -2.98
N PHE A 65 -7.77 -8.58 -2.24
CA PHE A 65 -8.90 -9.39 -1.79
C PHE A 65 -9.53 -8.82 -0.51
N ALA A 66 -10.86 -8.84 -0.46
CA ALA A 66 -11.67 -8.43 0.69
C ALA A 66 -12.35 -9.64 1.37
N CYS A 67 -11.59 -10.71 1.64
CA CYS A 67 -12.07 -11.97 2.22
C CYS A 67 -13.07 -12.76 1.35
N GLU A 68 -13.27 -12.38 0.10
CA GLU A 68 -14.17 -13.08 -0.81
C GLU A 68 -13.38 -13.76 -1.93
N PHE A 69 -13.60 -15.06 -2.14
CA PHE A 69 -12.89 -15.89 -3.12
C PHE A 69 -13.84 -16.63 -4.08
N GLY A 70 -15.14 -16.36 -3.98
CA GLY A 70 -16.17 -16.98 -4.81
C GLY A 70 -16.05 -18.52 -4.83
N PRO A 71 -16.02 -19.14 -6.00
CA PRO A 71 -15.92 -20.60 -6.11
C PRO A 71 -14.55 -21.16 -5.70
N TYR A 72 -13.55 -20.32 -5.45
CA TYR A 72 -12.17 -20.70 -5.13
C TYR A 72 -11.85 -20.64 -3.63
N LYS A 73 -12.86 -20.52 -2.76
CA LYS A 73 -12.63 -20.38 -1.30
C LYS A 73 -11.77 -21.49 -0.69
N ASP A 74 -11.80 -22.68 -1.28
CA ASP A 74 -11.02 -23.86 -0.86
C ASP A 74 -9.98 -24.29 -1.92
N ASP A 75 -9.81 -23.50 -3.00
CA ASP A 75 -8.88 -23.78 -4.10
C ASP A 75 -8.02 -22.55 -4.45
N PRO A 76 -7.06 -22.19 -3.62
CA PRO A 76 -6.18 -21.06 -3.89
C PRO A 76 -5.27 -21.29 -5.12
N ALA A 77 -4.94 -22.53 -5.45
CA ALA A 77 -4.15 -22.85 -6.63
C ALA A 77 -4.95 -22.62 -7.92
N GLY A 78 -6.22 -23.02 -7.96
CA GLY A 78 -7.12 -22.75 -9.06
C GLY A 78 -7.36 -21.25 -9.25
N LEU A 79 -7.52 -20.48 -8.14
CA LEU A 79 -7.63 -19.03 -8.21
C LEU A 79 -6.33 -18.40 -8.74
N LYS A 80 -5.18 -18.86 -8.27
CA LYS A 80 -3.88 -18.39 -8.77
C LYS A 80 -3.75 -18.61 -10.28
N ALA A 81 -4.07 -19.82 -10.77
CA ALA A 81 -4.03 -20.14 -12.18
C ALA A 81 -5.01 -19.26 -13.00
N PHE A 82 -6.19 -18.98 -12.45
CA PHE A 82 -7.16 -18.07 -13.07
C PHE A 82 -6.59 -16.65 -13.18
N LEU A 83 -6.01 -16.10 -12.11
CA LEU A 83 -5.41 -14.78 -12.12
C LEU A 83 -4.26 -14.68 -13.13
N ASP A 84 -3.36 -15.68 -13.15
CA ASP A 84 -2.23 -15.72 -14.07
C ASP A 84 -2.69 -15.74 -15.53
N LYS A 85 -3.71 -16.54 -15.85
CA LYS A 85 -4.31 -16.58 -17.19
C LYS A 85 -4.80 -15.20 -17.64
N HIS A 86 -5.28 -14.38 -16.72
CA HIS A 86 -5.79 -13.05 -16.99
C HIS A 86 -4.76 -11.93 -16.69
N ARG A 87 -3.51 -12.29 -16.40
CA ARG A 87 -2.41 -11.35 -16.08
C ARG A 87 -2.72 -10.45 -14.87
N LEU A 88 -3.51 -10.95 -13.95
CA LEU A 88 -3.75 -10.31 -12.66
C LEU A 88 -2.83 -10.91 -11.60
N GLN A 89 -2.38 -10.08 -10.68
CA GLN A 89 -1.60 -10.49 -9.51
C GLN A 89 -2.38 -10.20 -8.23
N CYS A 90 -2.04 -10.88 -7.15
CA CYS A 90 -2.48 -10.44 -5.84
C CYS A 90 -1.70 -9.18 -5.44
N ALA A 91 -2.37 -8.05 -5.30
CA ALA A 91 -1.80 -6.80 -4.80
C ALA A 91 -1.73 -6.78 -3.27
N GLY A 92 -2.57 -7.56 -2.61
CA GLY A 92 -2.69 -7.69 -1.16
C GLY A 92 -3.98 -8.39 -0.78
N ALA A 93 -4.18 -8.57 0.51
CA ALA A 93 -5.42 -9.10 1.04
C ALA A 93 -5.78 -8.46 2.37
N HIS A 94 -7.02 -8.03 2.50
CA HIS A 94 -7.61 -7.59 3.76
C HIS A 94 -8.05 -8.78 4.60
N LEU A 95 -7.71 -8.73 5.88
CA LEU A 95 -8.03 -9.75 6.87
C LEU A 95 -8.50 -9.10 8.18
N HIS A 96 -9.00 -9.96 9.08
CA HIS A 96 -9.20 -9.63 10.48
C HIS A 96 -8.21 -10.42 11.34
N PHE A 97 -7.91 -9.93 12.56
CA PHE A 97 -6.96 -10.58 13.47
C PHE A 97 -7.29 -12.04 13.78
N ASP A 98 -8.58 -12.38 13.88
CA ASP A 98 -9.02 -13.75 14.18
C ASP A 98 -8.62 -14.78 13.12
N GLN A 99 -8.43 -14.35 11.87
CA GLN A 99 -7.94 -15.22 10.79
C GLN A 99 -6.45 -15.57 10.94
N LEU A 100 -5.69 -14.79 11.71
CA LEU A 100 -4.29 -15.02 12.04
C LEU A 100 -4.07 -15.48 13.49
N ALA A 101 -5.15 -15.81 14.19
CA ALA A 101 -5.10 -16.35 15.55
C ALA A 101 -4.44 -17.74 15.59
N PRO A 102 -3.94 -18.18 16.77
CA PRO A 102 -3.49 -19.55 16.95
C PRO A 102 -4.52 -20.58 16.47
N GLY A 103 -4.06 -21.59 15.73
CA GLY A 103 -4.92 -22.62 15.13
C GLY A 103 -5.49 -22.27 13.74
N ARG A 104 -5.45 -20.99 13.33
CA ARG A 104 -5.84 -20.56 11.97
C ARG A 104 -4.65 -20.08 11.14
N PHE A 105 -3.60 -19.59 11.79
CA PHE A 105 -2.46 -18.93 11.16
C PHE A 105 -1.84 -19.74 10.04
N GLU A 106 -1.55 -21.02 10.26
CA GLU A 106 -0.87 -21.89 9.29
C GLU A 106 -1.75 -22.10 8.04
N ALA A 107 -3.05 -22.39 8.21
CA ALA A 107 -3.96 -22.57 7.10
C ALA A 107 -4.16 -21.26 6.32
N THR A 108 -4.35 -20.14 7.01
CA THR A 108 -4.51 -18.82 6.41
C THR A 108 -3.27 -18.43 5.60
N THR A 109 -2.09 -18.55 6.19
CA THR A 109 -0.84 -18.18 5.50
C THR A 109 -0.52 -19.11 4.33
N ALA A 110 -0.81 -20.42 4.45
CA ALA A 110 -0.66 -21.36 3.35
C ALA A 110 -1.57 -21.00 2.16
N PHE A 111 -2.84 -20.67 2.44
CA PHE A 111 -3.80 -20.23 1.43
C PHE A 111 -3.27 -19.00 0.65
N TYR A 112 -2.92 -17.92 1.37
CA TYR A 112 -2.47 -16.69 0.72
C TYR A 112 -1.12 -16.84 0.01
N ARG A 113 -0.21 -17.65 0.54
CA ARG A 113 1.05 -17.96 -0.16
C ARG A 113 0.82 -18.72 -1.46
N THR A 114 -0.07 -19.72 -1.45
CA THR A 114 -0.44 -20.45 -2.67
C THR A 114 -1.05 -19.52 -3.70
N LEU A 115 -1.88 -18.57 -3.26
CA LEU A 115 -2.46 -17.55 -4.13
C LEU A 115 -1.43 -16.52 -4.65
N GLY A 116 -0.26 -16.45 -4.03
CA GLY A 116 0.78 -15.46 -4.36
C GLY A 116 0.59 -14.11 -3.67
N CYS A 117 -0.26 -14.04 -2.63
CA CYS A 117 -0.45 -12.87 -1.80
C CYS A 117 0.60 -12.82 -0.68
N THR A 118 1.52 -11.88 -0.76
CA THR A 118 2.57 -11.70 0.26
C THR A 118 2.30 -10.53 1.21
N SER A 119 1.40 -9.62 0.86
CA SER A 119 1.01 -8.48 1.70
C SER A 119 -0.36 -8.74 2.32
N LEU A 120 -0.40 -8.93 3.63
CA LEU A 120 -1.62 -9.08 4.42
C LEU A 120 -1.86 -7.78 5.18
N VAL A 121 -3.11 -7.33 5.23
CA VAL A 121 -3.47 -6.06 5.88
C VAL A 121 -4.71 -6.27 6.76
N ILE A 122 -4.61 -5.89 8.01
CA ILE A 122 -5.79 -5.84 8.88
C ILE A 122 -6.64 -4.66 8.43
N SER A 123 -7.82 -4.96 7.90
CA SER A 123 -8.69 -3.97 7.26
C SER A 123 -9.35 -2.99 8.23
N MET A 124 -9.73 -3.49 9.39
CA MET A 124 -10.41 -2.69 10.43
C MET A 124 -10.34 -3.39 11.79
N ASP A 125 -10.18 -2.59 12.85
CA ASP A 125 -10.39 -3.03 14.22
C ASP A 125 -10.91 -1.84 15.07
N LYS A 126 -11.93 -2.07 15.89
CA LYS A 126 -12.51 -1.03 16.74
C LYS A 126 -11.50 -0.40 17.71
N ARG A 127 -10.43 -1.11 18.07
CA ARG A 127 -9.35 -0.61 18.92
C ARG A 127 -8.57 0.53 18.26
N GLY A 128 -8.60 0.62 16.92
CA GLY A 128 -7.97 1.70 16.14
C GLY A 128 -8.53 3.10 16.44
N ALA A 129 -9.68 3.19 17.07
CA ALA A 129 -10.32 4.47 17.45
C ALA A 129 -9.69 5.12 18.71
N SER A 130 -8.77 4.47 19.42
CA SER A 130 -8.15 4.99 20.64
C SER A 130 -6.63 4.77 20.65
N ILE A 131 -5.94 5.63 21.40
CA ILE A 131 -4.47 5.53 21.59
C ILE A 131 -4.09 4.22 22.28
N GLU A 132 -4.83 3.85 23.35
CA GLU A 132 -4.57 2.61 24.10
C GLU A 132 -4.81 1.37 23.23
N GLY A 133 -5.93 1.30 22.53
CA GLY A 133 -6.26 0.19 21.63
C GLY A 133 -5.27 0.08 20.48
N SER A 134 -4.86 1.21 19.90
CA SER A 134 -3.84 1.27 18.85
C SER A 134 -2.47 0.79 19.34
N ALA A 135 -2.08 1.11 20.57
CA ALA A 135 -0.85 0.60 21.16
C ALA A 135 -0.90 -0.92 21.38
N GLN A 136 -2.06 -1.47 21.76
CA GLN A 136 -2.25 -2.91 21.85
C GLN A 136 -2.17 -3.58 20.48
N MET A 137 -2.86 -3.04 19.47
CA MET A 137 -2.78 -3.54 18.08
C MET A 137 -1.35 -3.50 17.54
N GLY A 138 -0.59 -2.45 17.82
CA GLY A 138 0.81 -2.33 17.42
C GLY A 138 1.67 -3.50 17.94
N LYS A 139 1.45 -3.96 19.16
CA LYS A 139 2.12 -5.14 19.71
C LYS A 139 1.73 -6.43 18.98
N GLU A 140 0.45 -6.60 18.69
CA GLU A 140 -0.05 -7.78 17.95
C GLU A 140 0.46 -7.79 16.52
N LEU A 141 0.43 -6.65 15.81
CA LEU A 141 1.00 -6.52 14.47
C LEU A 141 2.51 -6.80 14.46
N THR A 142 3.24 -6.37 15.50
CA THR A 142 4.67 -6.65 15.63
C THR A 142 4.93 -8.15 15.80
N ALA A 143 4.14 -8.83 16.63
CA ALA A 143 4.24 -10.27 16.80
C ALA A 143 3.90 -11.03 15.51
N LEU A 144 2.86 -10.60 14.78
CA LEU A 144 2.49 -11.17 13.49
C LEU A 144 3.57 -10.92 12.43
N ALA A 145 4.17 -9.72 12.39
CA ALA A 145 5.26 -9.41 11.47
C ALA A 145 6.46 -10.37 11.67
N ALA A 146 6.84 -10.65 12.92
CA ALA A 146 7.91 -11.60 13.24
C ALA A 146 7.57 -13.03 12.78
N ARG A 147 6.30 -13.45 12.87
CA ARG A 147 5.85 -14.79 12.42
C ARG A 147 5.74 -14.89 10.90
N LEU A 148 5.39 -13.82 10.22
CA LEU A 148 5.18 -13.79 8.76
C LEU A 148 6.48 -13.61 7.97
N ALA A 149 7.47 -12.91 8.53
CA ALA A 149 8.74 -12.63 7.86
C ALA A 149 9.47 -13.90 7.35
N PRO A 150 9.60 -15.01 8.12
CA PRO A 150 10.21 -16.25 7.60
C PRO A 150 9.42 -16.87 6.43
N LEU A 151 8.15 -16.52 6.26
CA LEU A 151 7.30 -16.98 5.16
C LEU A 151 7.39 -16.08 3.92
N GLY A 152 8.21 -15.02 3.96
CA GLY A 152 8.29 -14.01 2.91
C GLY A 152 7.03 -13.13 2.81
N MET A 153 6.28 -13.02 3.90
CA MET A 153 5.03 -12.25 3.97
C MET A 153 5.16 -11.05 4.89
N THR A 154 4.34 -10.03 4.65
CA THR A 154 4.24 -8.82 5.49
C THR A 154 2.84 -8.70 6.08
N ILE A 155 2.74 -7.97 7.17
CA ILE A 155 1.47 -7.55 7.77
C ILE A 155 1.40 -6.04 7.82
N GLY A 156 0.21 -5.50 7.73
CA GLY A 156 -0.06 -4.08 7.86
C GLY A 156 -1.40 -3.78 8.50
N TYR A 157 -1.71 -2.51 8.56
CA TYR A 157 -2.98 -2.00 9.01
C TYR A 157 -3.49 -0.96 8.01
N HIS A 158 -4.80 -0.99 7.73
CA HIS A 158 -5.53 -0.05 6.89
C HIS A 158 -6.35 0.89 7.76
N ASN A 159 -6.32 2.19 7.45
CA ASN A 159 -7.06 3.19 8.20
C ASN A 159 -8.45 3.46 7.64
N HIS A 160 -9.30 3.90 8.57
CA HIS A 160 -10.50 4.70 8.29
C HIS A 160 -10.33 6.10 8.91
N ALA A 161 -11.42 6.85 9.08
CA ALA A 161 -11.35 8.19 9.66
C ALA A 161 -11.05 8.17 11.16
N GLN A 162 -11.47 7.13 11.86
CA GLN A 162 -11.34 7.02 13.32
C GLN A 162 -9.91 7.00 13.82
N GLU A 163 -8.97 6.50 13.03
CA GLU A 163 -7.54 6.45 13.37
C GLU A 163 -6.87 7.83 13.34
N PHE A 164 -7.54 8.84 12.82
CA PHE A 164 -7.01 10.20 12.69
C PHE A 164 -7.59 11.21 13.69
N VAL A 165 -8.31 10.76 14.71
CA VAL A 165 -8.79 11.62 15.78
C VAL A 165 -7.61 12.15 16.59
N GLY A 166 -7.57 13.47 16.82
CA GLY A 166 -6.49 14.14 17.57
C GLY A 166 -5.56 14.97 16.69
N ALA A 167 -4.50 15.50 17.30
CA ALA A 167 -3.49 16.28 16.60
C ALA A 167 -2.57 15.37 15.76
N VAL A 168 -2.06 15.89 14.64
CA VAL A 168 -1.02 15.23 13.83
C VAL A 168 0.18 14.90 14.71
N GLY A 169 0.69 13.68 14.58
CA GLY A 169 1.77 13.15 15.43
C GLY A 169 1.30 12.53 16.76
N SER A 170 0.00 12.63 17.09
CA SER A 170 -0.57 12.08 18.33
C SER A 170 -1.89 11.34 18.11
N THR A 171 -2.15 10.91 16.88
CA THR A 171 -3.34 10.15 16.52
C THR A 171 -3.18 8.65 16.83
N PRO A 172 -4.26 7.89 16.89
CA PRO A 172 -4.21 6.43 16.89
C PRO A 172 -3.37 5.84 15.74
N TRP A 173 -3.46 6.40 14.52
CA TRP A 173 -2.60 6.03 13.40
C TRP A 173 -1.13 6.21 13.69
N ASP A 174 -0.74 7.36 14.25
CA ASP A 174 0.64 7.63 14.65
C ASP A 174 1.12 6.63 15.72
N THR A 175 0.21 6.19 16.59
CA THR A 175 0.52 5.21 17.62
C THR A 175 0.79 3.83 17.03
N ILE A 176 -0.03 3.38 16.05
CA ILE A 176 0.21 2.15 15.29
C ILE A 176 1.55 2.24 14.55
N ALA A 177 1.79 3.36 13.86
CA ALA A 177 3.00 3.57 13.09
C ALA A 177 4.27 3.46 13.94
N ARG A 178 4.29 4.08 15.12
CA ARG A 178 5.43 4.03 16.05
C ARG A 178 5.53 2.70 16.79
N GLY A 179 4.42 2.02 17.01
CA GLY A 179 4.34 0.75 17.74
C GLY A 179 4.64 -0.48 16.89
N THR A 180 4.95 -0.32 15.59
CA THR A 180 5.18 -1.42 14.66
C THR A 180 6.53 -1.28 13.95
N PRO A 181 7.17 -2.40 13.55
CA PRO A 181 8.47 -2.37 12.87
C PRO A 181 8.36 -1.71 11.48
N GLN A 182 9.50 -1.22 10.96
CA GLN A 182 9.60 -0.59 9.64
C GLN A 182 9.03 -1.46 8.50
N ALA A 183 9.11 -2.78 8.63
CA ALA A 183 8.58 -3.72 7.64
C ALA A 183 7.05 -3.86 7.67
N ALA A 184 6.37 -3.39 8.73
CA ALA A 184 4.92 -3.41 8.77
C ALA A 184 4.34 -2.34 7.85
N VAL A 185 3.38 -2.75 7.04
CA VAL A 185 2.75 -1.86 6.05
C VAL A 185 1.77 -0.91 6.73
N LEU A 186 1.90 0.36 6.46
CA LEU A 186 0.90 1.37 6.76
C LEU A 186 0.09 1.62 5.49
N GLN A 187 -0.93 0.80 5.26
CA GLN A 187 -1.78 0.95 4.09
C GLN A 187 -2.71 2.14 4.30
N GLN A 188 -2.25 3.29 3.83
CA GLN A 188 -3.05 4.49 3.92
C GLN A 188 -4.19 4.48 2.91
N ASP A 189 -5.43 4.60 3.41
CA ASP A 189 -6.57 5.03 2.60
C ASP A 189 -6.61 6.56 2.58
N VAL A 190 -6.30 7.13 1.43
CA VAL A 190 -6.20 8.58 1.28
C VAL A 190 -7.55 9.27 1.36
N GLY A 191 -8.62 8.58 0.95
CA GLY A 191 -9.98 9.11 1.03
C GLY A 191 -10.46 9.23 2.48
N TRP A 192 -10.25 8.21 3.29
CA TRP A 192 -10.58 8.27 4.71
C TRP A 192 -9.71 9.27 5.48
N THR A 193 -8.42 9.38 5.10
CA THR A 193 -7.51 10.40 5.67
C THR A 193 -8.03 11.81 5.38
N THR A 194 -8.42 12.08 4.13
CA THR A 194 -9.00 13.37 3.70
C THR A 194 -10.34 13.64 4.38
N PHE A 195 -11.22 12.61 4.47
CA PHE A 195 -12.50 12.71 5.16
C PHE A 195 -12.34 13.08 6.64
N ALA A 196 -11.31 12.58 7.29
CA ALA A 196 -10.93 12.94 8.66
C ALA A 196 -10.32 14.35 8.79
N GLY A 197 -10.27 15.14 7.71
CA GLY A 197 -9.69 16.48 7.68
C GLY A 197 -8.17 16.50 7.81
N LYS A 198 -7.49 15.42 7.42
CA LYS A 198 -6.02 15.31 7.45
C LYS A 198 -5.43 15.34 6.05
N ASP A 199 -4.16 15.76 5.96
CA ASP A 199 -3.40 15.76 4.71
C ASP A 199 -2.75 14.38 4.48
N PRO A 200 -3.18 13.61 3.46
CA PRO A 200 -2.60 12.29 3.19
C PRO A 200 -1.13 12.37 2.76
N VAL A 201 -0.69 13.45 2.11
CA VAL A 201 0.71 13.66 1.71
C VAL A 201 1.61 13.74 2.95
N ALA A 202 1.17 14.50 3.95
CA ALA A 202 1.92 14.65 5.21
C ALA A 202 2.12 13.30 5.92
N TYR A 203 1.12 12.41 5.90
CA TYR A 203 1.24 11.08 6.50
C TYR A 203 2.17 10.14 5.74
N VAL A 204 2.17 10.16 4.40
CA VAL A 204 3.17 9.43 3.60
C VAL A 204 4.59 9.91 3.95
N GLN A 205 4.79 11.23 4.06
CA GLN A 205 6.07 11.85 4.39
C GLN A 205 6.53 11.56 5.84
N ALA A 206 5.58 11.47 6.78
CA ALA A 206 5.88 11.19 8.18
C ALA A 206 6.40 9.74 8.39
N TYR A 207 6.04 8.80 7.51
CA TYR A 207 6.39 7.39 7.64
C TYR A 207 7.03 6.83 6.36
N PRO A 208 8.26 7.26 6.01
CA PRO A 208 8.93 6.88 4.77
C PRO A 208 9.07 5.36 4.60
N GLY A 209 8.82 4.87 3.39
CA GLY A 209 8.98 3.45 3.03
C GLY A 209 7.91 2.52 3.56
N ARG A 210 6.88 3.04 4.23
CA ARG A 210 5.85 2.22 4.88
C ARG A 210 4.51 2.15 4.13
N THR A 211 4.31 3.03 3.14
CA THR A 211 3.10 3.06 2.30
C THR A 211 3.27 2.11 1.10
N ARG A 212 3.67 0.86 1.36
CA ARG A 212 3.98 -0.13 0.30
C ARG A 212 2.75 -0.48 -0.55
N THR A 213 1.59 -0.50 0.07
CA THR A 213 0.28 -0.50 -0.61
C THR A 213 -0.52 0.68 -0.08
N THR A 214 -1.33 1.30 -0.93
CA THR A 214 -2.15 2.46 -0.54
C THR A 214 -3.46 2.45 -1.30
N HIS A 215 -4.55 2.82 -0.63
CA HIS A 215 -5.84 2.99 -1.29
C HIS A 215 -5.99 4.42 -1.82
N PHE A 216 -6.01 4.53 -3.13
CA PHE A 216 -6.42 5.75 -3.81
C PHE A 216 -7.94 5.73 -3.93
N LYS A 217 -8.60 6.32 -2.96
CA LYS A 217 -10.05 6.47 -2.85
C LYS A 217 -10.40 7.93 -2.95
N ALA A 218 -11.18 8.31 -3.95
CA ALA A 218 -11.79 9.62 -4.02
C ALA A 218 -12.99 9.63 -3.08
N LYS A 219 -12.85 10.25 -1.93
CA LYS A 219 -13.90 10.40 -0.91
C LYS A 219 -14.12 11.87 -0.59
N LEU A 220 -15.36 12.30 -0.66
CA LEU A 220 -15.70 13.68 -0.35
C LEU A 220 -15.67 13.90 1.17
N ALA A 221 -15.12 15.04 1.59
CA ALA A 221 -15.26 15.46 2.98
C ALA A 221 -16.75 15.73 3.30
N GLU A 222 -17.12 15.55 4.56
CA GLU A 222 -18.51 15.77 4.99
C GLU A 222 -18.99 17.20 4.60
N GLY A 223 -20.18 17.27 4.01
CA GLY A 223 -20.76 18.54 3.53
C GLY A 223 -20.10 19.16 2.30
N SER A 224 -19.11 18.51 1.69
CA SER A 224 -18.50 19.00 0.45
C SER A 224 -19.28 18.56 -0.77
N SER A 225 -19.22 19.38 -1.86
CA SER A 225 -19.74 19.03 -3.17
C SER A 225 -18.61 18.55 -4.09
N GLY A 226 -18.92 17.64 -5.00
CA GLY A 226 -17.98 17.10 -5.98
C GLY A 226 -18.42 15.74 -6.49
N THR A 227 -17.58 15.11 -7.29
CA THR A 227 -17.77 13.75 -7.75
C THR A 227 -16.67 12.88 -7.14
N PRO A 228 -17.00 11.83 -6.39
CA PRO A 228 -16.02 10.97 -5.74
C PRO A 228 -15.35 10.01 -6.75
N ILE A 229 -14.69 10.58 -7.75
CA ILE A 229 -13.91 9.92 -8.78
C ILE A 229 -12.54 10.57 -8.84
N ILE A 230 -11.48 9.78 -8.89
CA ILE A 230 -10.10 10.27 -8.96
C ILE A 230 -9.94 11.28 -10.10
N GLY A 231 -9.45 12.48 -9.76
CA GLY A 231 -9.28 13.59 -10.69
C GLY A 231 -10.54 14.41 -10.96
N ARG A 232 -11.67 14.09 -10.32
CA ARG A 232 -12.91 14.91 -10.35
C ARG A 232 -13.29 15.44 -8.97
N ASP A 233 -12.56 15.06 -7.95
CA ASP A 233 -12.64 15.54 -6.58
C ASP A 233 -11.60 16.65 -6.33
N LYS A 234 -11.46 17.09 -5.08
CA LYS A 234 -10.53 18.17 -4.69
C LYS A 234 -9.17 17.67 -4.19
N THR A 235 -8.93 16.37 -4.20
CA THR A 235 -7.66 15.79 -3.73
C THR A 235 -6.51 16.19 -4.66
N ASP A 236 -5.40 16.63 -4.10
CA ASP A 236 -4.17 16.86 -4.87
C ASP A 236 -3.50 15.52 -5.21
N TRP A 237 -4.07 14.83 -6.18
CA TRP A 237 -3.58 13.54 -6.66
C TRP A 237 -2.16 13.60 -7.21
N VAL A 238 -1.73 14.75 -7.72
CA VAL A 238 -0.38 14.97 -8.26
C VAL A 238 0.65 14.96 -7.13
N ALA A 239 0.42 15.77 -6.08
CA ALA A 239 1.30 15.80 -4.92
C ALA A 239 1.33 14.44 -4.19
N LEU A 240 0.18 13.80 -4.05
CA LEU A 240 0.07 12.49 -3.42
C LEU A 240 0.83 11.41 -4.22
N THR A 241 0.64 11.37 -5.55
CA THR A 241 1.35 10.43 -6.42
C THR A 241 2.87 10.60 -6.31
N ARG A 242 3.34 11.85 -6.30
CA ARG A 242 4.76 12.16 -6.07
C ARG A 242 5.24 11.63 -4.72
N ALA A 243 4.49 11.88 -3.65
CA ALA A 243 4.86 11.43 -2.31
C ALA A 243 4.97 9.90 -2.22
N VAL A 244 4.00 9.15 -2.74
CA VAL A 244 4.04 7.68 -2.70
C VAL A 244 5.17 7.11 -3.54
N ARG A 245 5.52 7.73 -4.66
CA ARG A 245 6.65 7.32 -5.52
C ARG A 245 8.02 7.61 -4.88
N GLN A 246 8.18 8.80 -4.30
CA GLN A 246 9.49 9.28 -3.84
C GLN A 246 9.79 8.89 -2.40
N VAL A 247 8.77 8.81 -1.56
CA VAL A 247 8.90 8.64 -0.12
C VAL A 247 8.19 7.39 0.39
N GLY A 248 7.03 7.06 -0.17
CA GLY A 248 6.16 6.01 0.35
C GLY A 248 6.72 4.58 0.25
N GLY A 249 7.65 4.34 -0.69
CA GLY A 249 8.14 3.00 -0.99
C GLY A 249 7.06 2.10 -1.60
N THR A 250 6.16 2.70 -2.40
CA THR A 250 4.91 2.09 -2.84
C THR A 250 5.11 1.10 -3.97
N ASP A 251 4.69 -0.13 -3.76
CA ASP A 251 4.66 -1.19 -4.76
C ASP A 251 3.33 -1.20 -5.53
N TRP A 252 2.24 -0.85 -4.84
CA TRP A 252 0.88 -0.87 -5.38
C TRP A 252 0.08 0.38 -5.01
N ILE A 253 -0.47 1.04 -6.02
CA ILE A 253 -1.59 1.97 -5.89
C ILE A 253 -2.86 1.18 -6.15
N ILE A 254 -3.72 1.06 -5.15
CA ILE A 254 -4.94 0.27 -5.18
C ILE A 254 -6.13 1.22 -5.24
N ILE A 255 -6.89 1.19 -6.33
CA ILE A 255 -8.12 1.96 -6.43
C ILE A 255 -9.17 1.28 -5.54
N GLU A 256 -9.76 2.05 -4.66
CA GLU A 256 -10.97 1.65 -3.94
C GLU A 256 -12.10 2.65 -4.18
N GLN A 257 -13.31 2.14 -4.36
CA GLN A 257 -14.51 2.91 -4.61
C GLN A 257 -15.66 2.39 -3.76
N GLU A 258 -16.28 3.28 -3.01
CA GLU A 258 -17.45 2.95 -2.16
C GLU A 258 -18.64 3.86 -2.43
N GLU A 259 -18.44 4.94 -3.18
CA GLU A 259 -19.47 5.88 -3.57
C GLU A 259 -19.65 5.79 -5.08
N TYR A 260 -20.89 5.61 -5.55
CA TYR A 260 -21.20 5.37 -6.97
C TYR A 260 -22.10 6.49 -7.47
N PRO A 261 -21.49 7.62 -7.95
CA PRO A 261 -22.23 8.82 -8.35
C PRO A 261 -23.01 8.61 -9.65
N ASP A 262 -24.02 9.46 -9.86
CA ASP A 262 -24.74 9.59 -11.13
C ASP A 262 -25.39 8.31 -11.66
N GLY A 263 -25.76 7.37 -10.77
CA GLY A 263 -26.33 6.09 -11.17
C GLY A 263 -25.35 5.14 -11.85
N MET A 264 -24.06 5.41 -11.78
CA MET A 264 -23.01 4.54 -12.32
C MET A 264 -22.96 3.20 -11.57
N GLY A 265 -22.76 2.12 -12.30
CA GLY A 265 -22.43 0.82 -11.73
C GLY A 265 -21.05 0.82 -11.04
N GLN A 266 -20.81 -0.20 -10.21
CA GLN A 266 -19.54 -0.30 -9.46
C GLN A 266 -18.34 -0.39 -10.41
N LEU A 267 -18.40 -1.26 -11.43
CA LEU A 267 -17.32 -1.39 -12.42
C LEU A 267 -17.11 -0.11 -13.24
N ASP A 268 -18.19 0.61 -13.59
CA ASP A 268 -18.08 1.86 -14.37
C ASP A 268 -17.41 2.94 -13.54
N THR A 269 -17.72 3.01 -12.25
CA THR A 269 -17.12 3.98 -11.32
C THR A 269 -15.63 3.69 -11.10
N VAL A 270 -15.28 2.41 -10.92
CA VAL A 270 -13.88 1.97 -10.83
C VAL A 270 -13.13 2.27 -12.14
N ALA A 271 -13.75 2.04 -13.30
CA ALA A 271 -13.15 2.36 -14.60
C ALA A 271 -12.93 3.87 -14.78
N ALA A 272 -13.86 4.71 -14.31
CA ALA A 272 -13.73 6.17 -14.33
C ALA A 272 -12.57 6.63 -13.43
N SER A 273 -12.44 6.07 -12.22
CA SER A 273 -11.34 6.36 -11.30
C SER A 273 -9.99 5.89 -11.86
N LEU A 274 -9.94 4.72 -12.54
CA LEU A 274 -8.73 4.27 -13.23
C LEU A 274 -8.31 5.23 -14.36
N LYS A 275 -9.27 5.74 -15.14
CA LYS A 275 -9.01 6.74 -16.18
C LYS A 275 -8.44 8.03 -15.58
N GLY A 276 -9.02 8.51 -14.47
CA GLY A 276 -8.52 9.67 -13.73
C GLY A 276 -7.11 9.46 -13.21
N LEU A 277 -6.84 8.33 -12.56
CA LEU A 277 -5.50 7.99 -12.07
C LEU A 277 -4.47 7.95 -13.20
N ARG A 278 -4.78 7.33 -14.33
CA ARG A 278 -3.86 7.31 -15.49
C ARG A 278 -3.52 8.70 -16.00
N ALA A 279 -4.49 9.63 -16.00
CA ALA A 279 -4.24 11.03 -16.37
C ALA A 279 -3.31 11.72 -15.36
N VAL A 280 -3.49 11.47 -14.05
CA VAL A 280 -2.59 11.96 -12.99
C VAL A 280 -1.18 11.41 -13.18
N LEU A 281 -1.04 10.09 -13.40
CA LEU A 281 0.27 9.44 -13.57
C LEU A 281 1.02 9.92 -14.83
N ALA A 282 0.29 10.33 -15.86
CA ALA A 282 0.87 10.92 -17.09
C ALA A 282 1.36 12.36 -16.89
N ASN A 283 0.96 13.04 -15.80
CA ASN A 283 1.39 14.39 -15.50
C ASN A 283 2.86 14.39 -15.05
N PRO A 284 3.78 15.11 -15.73
CA PRO A 284 5.20 15.17 -15.33
C PRO A 284 5.42 15.64 -13.88
N ALA A 285 4.54 16.47 -13.35
CA ALA A 285 4.61 16.95 -11.96
C ALA A 285 4.28 15.89 -10.91
N ALA A 286 3.77 14.71 -11.32
CA ALA A 286 3.51 13.57 -10.44
C ALA A 286 4.72 12.60 -10.32
N ARG A 287 5.83 12.91 -10.97
CA ARG A 287 7.10 12.14 -10.96
C ARG A 287 8.00 12.50 -9.78
#